data_195cd9a1b79cc08aab10bdd737b0b9ff
#
_entry.id   195cd9a1b79cc08aab10bdd737b0b9ff
#
_cell.length_a   1.000
_cell.length_b   1.000
_cell.length_c   1.000
_cell.angle_alpha   90.00
_cell.angle_beta   90.00
_cell.angle_gamma   90.00
#
_symmetry.space_group_name_H-M   'P 1'
#
loop_
_entity.id
_entity.type
_entity.pdbx_description
1 polymer ?
#
loop_
_entity_poly.entity_id
_entity_poly.type
_entity_poly.pdbx_seq_one_letter_code
_entity_poly.pdbx_strand_id
1 'polypeptide(L)'
;MNEKPRILIIEDDVDLVAAMGKMLESKGYKVIVAYDPEEGNVKLKQERPDLIILDVMFGSQGESKGFDFAQKIRSDKQIADIPILMLTAINTEKPYFNFSPDTDGEFLPVDSFLDKPVKSDELFLKVEDLLKQKISKWRNWPDKE
;
A
#
# COMPACT_ATOMS: atom_id res chain seq x y z
N MET A 1 -9.54 -20.01 -9.29
CA MET A 1 -10.40 -20.07 -8.56
C MET A 1 -10.48 -19.06 -7.53
N ASN A 2 -11.04 -19.14 -6.64
CA ASN A 2 -11.48 -18.11 -5.76
C ASN A 2 -10.55 -17.83 -4.63
N GLU A 3 -9.31 -17.68 -4.96
CA GLU A 3 -8.37 -17.28 -3.94
C GLU A 3 -8.67 -15.88 -3.48
N LYS A 4 -8.55 -15.66 -2.20
CA LYS A 4 -8.75 -14.34 -1.64
C LYS A 4 -7.58 -13.46 -2.00
N PRO A 5 -7.85 -12.18 -2.35
CA PRO A 5 -6.74 -11.26 -2.57
C PRO A 5 -5.90 -11.13 -1.30
N ARG A 6 -4.62 -10.99 -1.51
CA ARG A 6 -3.65 -10.87 -0.41
C ARG A 6 -3.25 -9.42 -0.26
N ILE A 7 -3.31 -8.93 0.95
CA ILE A 7 -2.96 -7.55 1.23
C ILE A 7 -1.84 -7.54 2.26
N LEU A 8 -0.73 -6.91 1.91
CA LEU A 8 0.40 -6.76 2.81
C LEU A 8 0.33 -5.40 3.46
N ILE A 9 0.30 -5.37 4.79
CA ILE A 9 0.30 -4.14 5.55
C ILE A 9 1.69 -3.94 6.13
N ILE A 10 2.32 -2.82 5.82
CA ILE A 10 3.64 -2.46 6.35
C ILE A 10 3.46 -1.22 7.21
N GLU A 11 3.42 -1.43 8.51
CA GLU A 11 3.08 -0.39 9.47
C GLU A 11 3.61 -0.80 10.82
N ASP A 12 4.26 0.11 11.55
CA ASP A 12 4.85 -0.24 12.84
C ASP A 12 3.90 -0.04 14.02
N ASP A 13 2.74 0.56 13.81
CA ASP A 13 1.74 0.71 14.89
C ASP A 13 0.95 -0.59 15.02
N VAL A 14 1.25 -1.34 16.05
CA VAL A 14 0.66 -2.67 16.24
C VAL A 14 -0.86 -2.61 16.34
N ASP A 15 -1.39 -1.61 17.04
CA ASP A 15 -2.83 -1.48 17.22
C ASP A 15 -3.53 -1.16 15.91
N LEU A 16 -2.93 -0.29 15.11
CA LEU A 16 -3.50 0.05 13.82
C LEU A 16 -3.48 -1.15 12.89
N VAL A 17 -2.39 -1.90 12.90
CA VAL A 17 -2.28 -3.11 12.08
C VAL A 17 -3.38 -4.10 12.47
N ALA A 18 -3.59 -4.30 13.77
CA ALA A 18 -4.62 -5.23 14.21
C ALA A 18 -6.01 -4.78 13.77
N ALA A 19 -6.29 -3.48 13.88
CA ALA A 19 -7.59 -2.95 13.49
C ALA A 19 -7.82 -3.10 11.99
N MET A 20 -6.84 -2.70 11.18
CA MET A 20 -6.97 -2.82 9.74
C MET A 20 -7.06 -4.27 9.30
N GLY A 21 -6.29 -5.13 9.95
CA GLY A 21 -6.34 -6.56 9.63
C GLY A 21 -7.72 -7.14 9.82
N LYS A 22 -8.37 -6.79 10.93
CA LYS A 22 -9.72 -7.28 11.17
C LYS A 22 -10.71 -6.74 10.17
N MET A 23 -10.58 -5.46 9.83
CA MET A 23 -11.44 -4.85 8.83
C MET A 23 -11.33 -5.58 7.50
N LEU A 24 -10.11 -5.81 7.05
CA LEU A 24 -9.88 -6.40 5.75
C LEU A 24 -10.30 -7.87 5.73
N GLU A 25 -10.01 -8.59 6.80
CA GLU A 25 -10.41 -10.00 6.86
C GLU A 25 -11.93 -10.15 6.84
N SER A 26 -12.64 -9.18 7.41
CA SER A 26 -14.09 -9.22 7.39
C SER A 26 -14.66 -9.12 5.99
N LYS A 27 -13.87 -8.59 5.06
CA LYS A 27 -14.28 -8.48 3.66
C LYS A 27 -13.74 -9.63 2.80
N GLY A 28 -13.11 -10.60 3.42
CA GLY A 28 -12.63 -11.75 2.69
C GLY A 28 -11.22 -11.66 2.16
N TYR A 29 -10.48 -10.64 2.55
CA TYR A 29 -9.09 -10.52 2.12
C TYR A 29 -8.17 -11.30 3.06
N LYS A 30 -7.06 -11.76 2.52
CA LYS A 30 -6.02 -12.38 3.33
C LYS A 30 -5.01 -11.31 3.69
N VAL A 31 -4.70 -11.19 4.98
CA VAL A 31 -3.82 -10.12 5.46
C VAL A 31 -2.47 -10.68 5.84
N ILE A 32 -1.43 -10.03 5.36
CA ILE A 32 -0.04 -10.33 5.69
C ILE A 32 0.52 -9.08 6.34
N VAL A 33 1.29 -9.21 7.39
CA VAL A 33 1.74 -8.08 8.17
C VAL A 33 3.27 -8.02 8.21
N ALA A 34 3.81 -6.81 8.07
CA ALA A 34 5.20 -6.52 8.33
C ALA A 34 5.26 -5.23 9.14
N TYR A 35 6.11 -5.20 10.14
CA TYR A 35 6.18 -4.06 11.04
C TYR A 35 7.29 -3.08 10.69
N ASP A 36 8.09 -3.39 9.68
CA ASP A 36 9.11 -2.49 9.20
C ASP A 36 9.41 -2.80 7.74
N PRO A 37 10.13 -1.91 7.04
CA PRO A 37 10.37 -2.12 5.61
C PRO A 37 11.21 -3.35 5.29
N GLU A 38 12.12 -3.74 6.16
CA GLU A 38 12.93 -4.93 5.91
C GLU A 38 12.08 -6.18 5.93
N GLU A 39 11.24 -6.31 6.95
CA GLU A 39 10.30 -7.41 7.00
C GLU A 39 9.34 -7.35 5.83
N GLY A 40 8.93 -6.14 5.45
CA GLY A 40 8.05 -5.94 4.31
C GLY A 40 8.66 -6.48 3.03
N ASN A 41 9.95 -6.22 2.84
CA ASN A 41 10.63 -6.69 1.64
C ASN A 41 10.65 -8.23 1.57
N VAL A 42 10.89 -8.88 2.69
CA VAL A 42 10.88 -10.33 2.74
C VAL A 42 9.50 -10.88 2.43
N LYS A 43 8.47 -10.31 3.07
CA LYS A 43 7.09 -10.78 2.86
C LYS A 43 6.64 -10.54 1.43
N LEU A 44 7.05 -9.42 0.87
CA LEU A 44 6.70 -9.06 -0.49
C LEU A 44 7.16 -10.14 -1.47
N LYS A 45 8.37 -10.60 -1.30
CA LYS A 45 8.91 -11.60 -2.21
C LYS A 45 8.41 -13.00 -1.93
N GLN A 46 8.14 -13.29 -0.67
CA GLN A 46 7.62 -14.61 -0.31
C GLN A 46 6.14 -14.77 -0.66
N GLU A 47 5.36 -13.75 -0.39
CA GLU A 47 3.90 -13.87 -0.46
C GLU A 47 3.29 -13.30 -1.73
N ARG A 48 4.00 -12.41 -2.40
CA ARG A 48 3.52 -11.77 -3.62
C ARG A 48 2.09 -11.24 -3.46
N PRO A 49 1.92 -10.22 -2.64
CA PRO A 49 0.57 -9.72 -2.36
C PRO A 49 -0.04 -9.03 -3.59
N ASP A 50 -1.33 -8.88 -3.56
CA ASP A 50 -2.06 -8.20 -4.62
C ASP A 50 -2.14 -6.70 -4.38
N LEU A 51 -1.87 -6.26 -3.16
CA LEU A 51 -1.91 -4.85 -2.80
C LEU A 51 -1.06 -4.65 -1.57
N ILE A 52 -0.43 -3.48 -1.49
CA ILE A 52 0.40 -3.11 -0.34
C ILE A 52 -0.21 -1.88 0.33
N ILE A 53 -0.38 -1.93 1.65
CA ILE A 53 -0.74 -0.76 2.44
C ILE A 53 0.52 -0.39 3.21
N LEU A 54 1.00 0.83 3.00
CA LEU A 54 2.32 1.24 3.44
C LEU A 54 2.27 2.56 4.16
N ASP A 55 2.77 2.58 5.40
CA ASP A 55 2.87 3.83 6.14
C ASP A 55 3.98 4.69 5.52
N VAL A 56 3.70 5.97 5.35
CA VAL A 56 4.68 6.88 4.77
C VAL A 56 5.83 7.13 5.74
N MET A 57 5.55 7.08 7.02
CA MET A 57 6.56 7.41 8.03
C MET A 57 6.89 6.23 8.90
N PHE A 58 8.14 5.85 8.88
CA PHE A 58 8.67 4.85 9.80
C PHE A 58 9.75 5.50 10.65
N GLY A 59 9.88 5.01 11.87
CA GLY A 59 10.90 5.50 12.75
C GLY A 59 10.45 6.72 13.52
N SER A 60 11.23 7.08 14.50
CA SER A 60 10.85 8.11 15.45
C SER A 60 11.16 9.52 14.98
N GLN A 61 11.83 9.67 13.87
CA GLN A 61 12.29 10.98 13.46
C GLN A 61 11.58 11.53 12.23
N GLY A 62 10.47 10.94 11.86
CA GLY A 62 9.69 11.46 10.77
C GLY A 62 10.34 11.30 9.42
N GLU A 63 11.21 10.34 9.26
CA GLU A 63 11.85 10.10 7.99
C GLU A 63 10.86 9.49 7.02
N SER A 64 11.03 9.80 5.75
CA SER A 64 10.10 9.33 4.74
C SER A 64 10.52 7.97 4.18
N LYS A 65 10.79 7.03 5.07
CA LYS A 65 11.23 5.70 4.65
C LYS A 65 10.17 4.97 3.84
N GLY A 66 8.91 5.31 4.06
CA GLY A 66 7.84 4.71 3.28
C GLY A 66 7.96 5.07 1.80
N PHE A 67 8.24 6.33 1.50
CA PHE A 67 8.44 6.72 0.11
C PHE A 67 9.65 6.03 -0.51
N ASP A 68 10.75 5.95 0.24
CA ASP A 68 11.94 5.28 -0.26
C ASP A 68 11.64 3.82 -0.58
N PHE A 69 10.91 3.17 0.30
CA PHE A 69 10.56 1.77 0.08
C PHE A 69 9.65 1.62 -1.14
N ALA A 70 8.69 2.52 -1.30
CA ALA A 70 7.81 2.47 -2.45
C ALA A 70 8.59 2.64 -3.75
N GLN A 71 9.58 3.53 -3.75
CA GLN A 71 10.42 3.70 -4.94
C GLN A 71 11.20 2.44 -5.27
N LYS A 72 11.67 1.75 -4.24
CA LYS A 72 12.36 0.49 -4.47
C LYS A 72 11.43 -0.55 -5.09
N ILE A 73 10.18 -0.59 -4.65
CA ILE A 73 9.21 -1.50 -5.24
C ILE A 73 9.02 -1.18 -6.72
N ARG A 74 8.88 0.08 -7.05
CA ARG A 74 8.65 0.49 -8.44
C ARG A 74 9.85 0.21 -9.33
N SER A 75 11.03 0.11 -8.72
CA SER A 75 12.24 -0.17 -9.48
C SER A 75 12.46 -1.65 -9.74
N ASP A 76 11.72 -2.50 -9.07
CA ASP A 76 11.88 -3.95 -9.20
C ASP A 76 10.83 -4.48 -10.14
N LYS A 77 11.25 -4.93 -11.30
CA LYS A 77 10.32 -5.36 -12.35
C LYS A 77 9.38 -6.47 -11.94
N GLN A 78 9.79 -7.27 -10.97
CA GLN A 78 8.96 -8.39 -10.54
C GLN A 78 7.76 -7.95 -9.73
N ILE A 79 7.85 -6.80 -9.07
CA ILE A 79 6.80 -6.34 -8.18
C ILE A 79 6.35 -4.91 -8.48
N ALA A 80 6.83 -4.33 -9.57
CA ALA A 80 6.59 -2.91 -9.86
C ALA A 80 5.12 -2.59 -10.10
N ASP A 81 4.32 -3.56 -10.46
CA ASP A 81 2.91 -3.32 -10.77
C ASP A 81 1.96 -3.58 -9.61
N ILE A 82 2.48 -3.93 -8.44
CA ILE A 82 1.61 -4.13 -7.28
C ILE A 82 1.13 -2.76 -6.79
N PRO A 83 -0.18 -2.54 -6.68
CA PRO A 83 -0.68 -1.25 -6.23
C PRO A 83 -0.29 -0.97 -4.78
N ILE A 84 0.01 0.29 -4.50
CA ILE A 84 0.41 0.73 -3.18
C ILE A 84 -0.57 1.78 -2.68
N LEU A 85 -1.17 1.52 -1.53
CA LEU A 85 -2.02 2.47 -0.82
C LEU A 85 -1.19 3.00 0.35
N MET A 86 -0.91 4.29 0.34
CA MET A 86 -0.04 4.88 1.34
C MET A 86 -0.84 5.53 2.45
N LEU A 87 -0.48 5.24 3.71
CA LEU A 87 -1.13 5.83 4.86
C LEU A 87 -0.41 7.12 5.24
N THR A 88 -1.18 8.17 5.48
CA THR A 88 -0.60 9.48 5.82
C THR A 88 -1.30 10.07 7.03
N ALA A 89 -0.59 10.91 7.76
CA ALA A 89 -1.19 11.68 8.86
C ALA A 89 -1.60 13.04 8.30
N ILE A 90 -2.88 13.33 8.35
CA ILE A 90 -3.42 14.53 7.73
C ILE A 90 -2.85 15.82 8.27
N ASN A 91 -2.73 15.90 9.55
CA ASN A 91 -2.42 17.18 10.18
C ASN A 91 -0.93 17.37 10.41
N THR A 92 -0.11 16.71 9.63
CA THR A 92 1.31 16.89 9.75
C THR A 92 1.74 18.16 9.03
N GLU A 93 2.81 18.74 9.50
CA GLU A 93 3.35 19.92 8.87
C GLU A 93 4.51 19.61 7.95
N LYS A 94 4.69 18.37 7.64
CA LYS A 94 5.81 17.95 6.78
C LYS A 94 5.55 18.36 5.34
N PRO A 95 6.56 18.86 4.65
CA PRO A 95 6.35 19.37 3.29
C PRO A 95 5.94 18.31 2.27
N TYR A 96 6.30 17.06 2.48
CA TYR A 96 5.94 16.05 1.50
C TYR A 96 4.45 15.76 1.46
N PHE A 97 3.68 16.28 2.40
CA PHE A 97 2.24 16.15 2.33
C PHE A 97 1.61 17.21 1.44
N ASN A 98 2.41 18.07 0.89
CA ASN A 98 1.94 19.03 -0.10
C ASN A 98 2.00 18.47 -1.51
N PHE A 99 2.44 17.27 -1.69
CA PHE A 99 2.46 16.66 -3.01
C PHE A 99 1.06 16.58 -3.56
N SER A 100 0.95 16.82 -4.84
CA SER A 100 -0.32 16.79 -5.55
C SER A 100 -0.24 15.79 -6.67
N PRO A 101 -1.22 14.90 -6.80
CA PRO A 101 -1.23 14.00 -7.96
C PRO A 101 -1.23 14.73 -9.28
N ASP A 102 -1.76 15.95 -9.32
CA ASP A 102 -1.81 16.71 -10.56
C ASP A 102 -0.44 17.21 -11.00
N THR A 103 0.41 17.55 -10.04
CA THR A 103 1.71 18.11 -10.38
C THR A 103 2.83 17.12 -10.21
N ASP A 104 2.70 16.21 -9.24
CA ASP A 104 3.79 15.29 -8.90
C ASP A 104 3.46 13.85 -9.17
N GLY A 105 2.29 13.58 -9.76
CA GLY A 105 1.79 12.22 -9.86
C GLY A 105 2.70 11.27 -10.60
N GLU A 106 3.33 11.75 -11.66
CA GLU A 106 4.17 10.86 -12.43
C GLU A 106 5.43 10.45 -11.68
N PHE A 107 5.77 11.16 -10.61
CA PHE A 107 6.95 10.85 -9.82
C PHE A 107 6.62 10.16 -8.51
N LEU A 108 5.33 10.04 -8.19
CA LEU A 108 4.94 9.40 -6.95
C LEU A 108 4.93 7.89 -7.15
N PRO A 109 5.58 7.15 -6.26
CA PRO A 109 5.65 5.70 -6.42
C PRO A 109 4.45 4.97 -5.86
N VAL A 110 3.36 5.68 -5.56
CA VAL A 110 2.19 5.07 -4.96
C VAL A 110 0.95 5.35 -5.80
N ASP A 111 -0.07 4.55 -5.62
CA ASP A 111 -1.28 4.63 -6.43
C ASP A 111 -2.40 5.41 -5.76
N SER A 112 -2.41 5.47 -4.45
CA SER A 112 -3.44 6.20 -3.73
C SER A 112 -2.98 6.47 -2.31
N PHE A 113 -3.70 7.34 -1.63
CA PHE A 113 -3.41 7.71 -0.25
C PHE A 113 -4.64 7.48 0.61
N LEU A 114 -4.40 7.21 1.90
CA LEU A 114 -5.46 7.08 2.88
C LEU A 114 -5.02 7.80 4.13
N ASP A 115 -5.86 8.71 4.61
CA ASP A 115 -5.52 9.52 5.78
C ASP A 115 -5.75 8.76 7.07
N LYS A 116 -4.92 9.04 8.05
CA LYS A 116 -5.16 8.55 9.40
C LYS A 116 -5.98 9.58 10.16
N PRO A 117 -6.89 9.19 11.01
CA PRO A 117 -7.22 7.81 11.41
C PRO A 117 -7.95 7.06 10.29
N VAL A 118 -7.66 5.77 10.19
CA VAL A 118 -8.22 4.95 9.13
C VAL A 118 -9.69 4.64 9.42
N LYS A 119 -10.54 4.96 8.46
CA LYS A 119 -11.96 4.64 8.55
C LYS A 119 -12.27 3.46 7.67
N SER A 120 -13.08 2.54 8.17
CA SER A 120 -13.29 1.28 7.48
C SER A 120 -13.89 1.46 6.10
N ASP A 121 -14.86 2.36 5.95
CA ASP A 121 -15.51 2.53 4.65
C ASP A 121 -14.54 3.12 3.62
N GLU A 122 -13.68 4.04 4.03
CA GLU A 122 -12.68 4.59 3.13
C GLU A 122 -11.64 3.54 2.75
N LEU A 123 -11.23 2.75 3.73
CA LEU A 123 -10.27 1.69 3.47
C LEU A 123 -10.82 0.70 2.46
N PHE A 124 -12.05 0.26 2.66
CA PHE A 124 -12.66 -0.72 1.77
C PHE A 124 -12.77 -0.18 0.35
N LEU A 125 -13.19 1.08 0.21
CA LEU A 125 -13.34 1.68 -1.10
C LEU A 125 -12.02 1.76 -1.85
N LYS A 126 -10.98 2.24 -1.16
CA LYS A 126 -9.69 2.40 -1.80
C LYS A 126 -9.06 1.06 -2.17
N VAL A 127 -9.19 0.09 -1.29
CA VAL A 127 -8.66 -1.24 -1.57
C VAL A 127 -9.38 -1.85 -2.77
N GLU A 128 -10.70 -1.75 -2.78
CA GLU A 128 -11.49 -2.31 -3.87
C GLU A 128 -11.15 -1.67 -5.20
N ASP A 129 -11.03 -0.34 -5.19
CA ASP A 129 -10.69 0.39 -6.42
C ASP A 129 -9.32 -0.01 -6.96
N LEU A 130 -8.34 -0.12 -6.07
CA LEU A 130 -6.99 -0.46 -6.51
C LEU A 130 -6.91 -1.87 -7.04
N LEU A 131 -7.62 -2.79 -6.41
CA LEU A 131 -7.63 -4.17 -6.91
C LEU A 131 -8.32 -4.26 -8.26
N LYS A 132 -9.37 -3.50 -8.47
CA LYS A 132 -10.04 -3.47 -9.77
C LYS A 132 -9.15 -2.87 -10.84
N GLN A 133 -8.42 -1.83 -10.53
CA GLN A 133 -7.51 -1.21 -11.48
C GLN A 133 -6.41 -2.18 -11.89
N LYS A 134 -5.90 -2.95 -10.94
CA LYS A 134 -4.89 -3.93 -11.25
C LYS A 134 -5.41 -4.96 -12.25
N ILE A 135 -6.61 -5.47 -12.01
CA ILE A 135 -7.23 -6.43 -12.91
C ILE A 135 -7.43 -5.85 -14.29
N SER A 136 -7.89 -4.60 -14.33
CA SER A 136 -8.14 -3.92 -15.60
C SER A 136 -6.85 -3.75 -16.39
N LYS A 137 -5.79 -3.29 -15.74
CA LYS A 137 -4.50 -3.15 -16.39
C LYS A 137 -4.01 -4.48 -16.92
N TRP A 138 -4.17 -5.51 -16.14
CA TRP A 138 -3.72 -6.84 -16.51
C TRP A 138 -4.46 -7.33 -17.75
N ARG A 139 -5.75 -7.11 -17.81
CA ARG A 139 -6.55 -7.54 -18.95
C ARG A 139 -6.17 -6.84 -20.23
N ASN A 140 -5.73 -5.60 -20.13
CA ASN A 140 -5.37 -4.79 -21.29
C ASN A 140 -3.91 -4.86 -21.65
N TRP A 141 -3.16 -5.67 -20.96
CA TRP A 141 -1.72 -5.77 -21.16
C TRP A 141 -1.45 -6.56 -22.46
N PRO A 142 -0.73 -5.98 -23.39
CA PRO A 142 -0.57 -6.64 -24.71
C PRO A 142 0.22 -7.93 -24.64
N ASP A 143 1.07 -8.08 -23.67
CA ASP A 143 1.91 -9.27 -23.58
C ASP A 143 1.47 -10.26 -22.55
N LYS A 144 0.22 -10.17 -22.13
CA LYS A 144 -0.17 -11.07 -21.09
C LYS A 144 -0.40 -12.43 -21.65
N GLU A 145 0.33 -13.20 -21.65
CA GLU A 145 0.18 -14.48 -22.23
C GLU A 145 0.68 -15.53 -21.28
#